data_6fcb08c24c8c8d653bd837bd4ce49f8b
#
_entry.id   6fcb08c24c8c8d653bd837bd4ce49f8b
#
_cell.length_a   1.000
_cell.length_b   1.000
_cell.length_c   1.000
_cell.angle_alpha   90.00
_cell.angle_beta   90.00
_cell.angle_gamma   90.00
#
_symmetry.space_group_name_H-M   'P 1'
#
loop_
_entity.id
_entity.type
_entity.pdbx_description
1 polymer ?
#
loop_
_entity_poly.entity_id
_entity_poly.type
_entity_poly.pdbx_seq_one_letter_code
_entity_poly.pdbx_strand_id
1 'polypeptide(L)'
;MFRDFCKERLKRAKAKNKVRDKLACKLLFWKLKDYQNILLYSPLGHELDIRPLIFRLRQKNKRVWLPKSIKKGANFSKEGFTIAPFRLPLKRLGWFDEPSLSRCYKRELDCIVVPILGMDTSFRRVGFGLGMYDRSLPKLLKKQLKRPLIVFVSRELAIANSILTNAYDIEANLYMNARIVMKNDKRKHYEQRVNLHFIRSFGSVFDHRSSHVLCDEKDLLR
;
A
#
# COMPACT_ATOMS: atom_id res chain seq x y z
N MET A 1 13.25 -12.00 11.26
CA MET A 1 12.18 -13.03 11.43
C MET A 1 10.96 -12.74 10.55
N PHE A 2 9.81 -12.14 10.97
CA PHE A 2 8.65 -11.93 10.07
C PHE A 2 8.95 -11.07 8.82
N ARG A 3 9.72 -9.99 8.97
CA ARG A 3 10.13 -9.14 7.84
C ARG A 3 10.96 -9.89 6.79
N ASP A 4 11.80 -10.81 7.20
CA ASP A 4 12.65 -11.60 6.28
C ASP A 4 11.84 -12.66 5.57
N PHE A 5 10.91 -13.31 6.25
CA PHE A 5 9.88 -14.17 5.65
C PHE A 5 9.10 -13.42 4.54
N CYS A 6 8.63 -12.22 4.82
CA CYS A 6 7.93 -11.41 3.81
C CYS A 6 8.81 -11.08 2.60
N LYS A 7 10.09 -10.75 2.82
CA LYS A 7 11.05 -10.48 1.72
C LYS A 7 11.28 -11.71 0.85
N GLU A 8 11.42 -12.88 1.45
CA GLU A 8 11.59 -14.14 0.70
C GLU A 8 10.34 -14.47 -0.14
N ARG A 9 9.14 -14.30 0.41
CA ARG A 9 7.90 -14.45 -0.37
C ARG A 9 7.86 -13.53 -1.58
N LEU A 10 8.25 -12.28 -1.43
CA LEU A 10 8.33 -11.33 -2.54
C LEU A 10 9.34 -11.73 -3.61
N LYS A 11 10.49 -12.28 -3.22
CA LYS A 11 11.50 -12.77 -4.18
C LYS A 11 10.93 -13.93 -5.01
N ARG A 12 10.23 -14.88 -4.39
CA ARG A 12 9.62 -16.03 -5.07
C ARG A 12 8.48 -15.64 -6.01
N ALA A 13 7.80 -14.53 -5.73
CA ALA A 13 6.63 -14.06 -6.50
C ALA A 13 6.98 -13.37 -7.83
N LYS A 14 8.26 -13.12 -8.14
CA LYS A 14 8.71 -12.30 -9.29
C LYS A 14 8.19 -12.73 -10.66
N ALA A 15 8.00 -14.02 -10.92
CA ALA A 15 7.74 -14.53 -12.28
C ALA A 15 6.31 -14.25 -12.81
N LYS A 16 5.32 -14.01 -11.95
CA LYS A 16 3.88 -13.87 -12.33
C LYS A 16 3.31 -12.47 -12.07
N ASN A 17 4.14 -11.45 -11.90
CA ASN A 17 3.72 -10.17 -11.33
C ASN A 17 2.92 -9.28 -12.29
N LYS A 18 3.25 -9.20 -13.59
CA LYS A 18 2.62 -8.23 -14.51
C LYS A 18 1.09 -8.38 -14.65
N VAL A 19 0.59 -9.61 -14.77
CA VAL A 19 -0.85 -9.86 -14.89
C VAL A 19 -1.57 -9.53 -13.58
N ARG A 20 -1.00 -9.95 -12.45
CA ARG A 20 -1.54 -9.65 -11.13
C ARG A 20 -1.53 -8.15 -10.82
N ASP A 21 -0.44 -7.44 -11.18
CA ASP A 21 -0.35 -5.99 -11.01
C ASP A 21 -1.46 -5.27 -11.80
N LYS A 22 -1.71 -5.69 -13.06
CA LYS A 22 -2.80 -5.14 -13.89
C LYS A 22 -4.18 -5.37 -13.25
N LEU A 23 -4.42 -6.58 -12.73
CA LEU A 23 -5.69 -6.90 -12.06
C LEU A 23 -5.87 -6.09 -10.77
N ALA A 24 -4.82 -6.01 -9.93
CA ALA A 24 -4.84 -5.18 -8.73
C ALA A 24 -5.11 -3.70 -9.06
N CYS A 25 -4.48 -3.17 -10.11
CA CYS A 25 -4.75 -1.82 -10.59
C CYS A 25 -6.21 -1.63 -11.03
N LYS A 26 -6.82 -2.63 -11.69
CA LYS A 26 -8.22 -2.58 -12.09
C LYS A 26 -9.14 -2.53 -10.86
N LEU A 27 -8.91 -3.40 -9.87
CA LEU A 27 -9.67 -3.44 -8.62
C LEU A 27 -9.51 -2.14 -7.81
N LEU A 28 -8.28 -1.65 -7.68
CA LEU A 28 -7.98 -0.37 -7.03
C LEU A 28 -8.67 0.78 -7.74
N PHE A 29 -8.67 0.81 -9.07
CA PHE A 29 -9.36 1.87 -9.81
C PHE A 29 -10.85 1.93 -9.47
N TRP A 30 -11.55 0.78 -9.45
CA TRP A 30 -12.96 0.72 -9.06
C TRP A 30 -13.19 1.19 -7.63
N LYS A 31 -12.28 0.89 -6.72
CA LYS A 31 -12.36 1.34 -5.33
C LYS A 31 -12.09 2.84 -5.19
N LEU A 32 -11.23 3.39 -6.02
CA LEU A 32 -10.75 4.77 -5.91
C LEU A 32 -11.50 5.76 -6.83
N LYS A 33 -12.34 5.30 -7.74
CA LYS A 33 -13.00 6.14 -8.76
C LYS A 33 -13.79 7.32 -8.20
N ASP A 34 -14.34 7.20 -7.00
CA ASP A 34 -15.19 8.21 -6.37
C ASP A 34 -14.40 9.23 -5.54
N TYR A 35 -13.11 9.01 -5.31
CA TYR A 35 -12.21 9.91 -4.61
C TYR A 35 -11.56 10.91 -5.58
N GLN A 36 -11.30 12.14 -5.13
CA GLN A 36 -10.75 13.19 -6.00
C GLN A 36 -9.26 13.44 -5.75
N ASN A 37 -8.82 13.49 -4.49
CA ASN A 37 -7.44 13.76 -4.11
C ASN A 37 -6.81 12.49 -3.53
N ILE A 38 -5.94 11.85 -4.31
CA ILE A 38 -5.44 10.52 -3.99
C ILE A 38 -3.93 10.55 -3.86
N LEU A 39 -3.40 10.22 -2.68
CA LEU A 39 -1.97 10.00 -2.49
C LEU A 39 -1.63 8.57 -2.87
N LEU A 40 -0.78 8.42 -3.84
CA LEU A 40 -0.23 7.15 -4.30
C LEU A 40 1.27 7.10 -4.01
N TYR A 41 1.96 6.07 -4.44
CA TYR A 41 3.41 5.93 -4.32
C TYR A 41 4.07 5.75 -5.70
N SER A 42 5.36 6.01 -5.79
CA SER A 42 6.17 5.63 -6.95
C SER A 42 6.68 4.22 -6.72
N PRO A 43 6.23 3.22 -7.52
CA PRO A 43 6.48 1.83 -7.19
C PRO A 43 7.95 1.44 -7.40
N LEU A 44 8.49 0.75 -6.41
CA LEU A 44 9.79 0.09 -6.48
C LEU A 44 9.67 -1.27 -7.20
N GLY A 45 10.79 -1.83 -7.66
CA GLY A 45 10.79 -3.08 -8.42
C GLY A 45 10.12 -4.27 -7.73
N HIS A 46 10.13 -4.30 -6.40
CA HIS A 46 9.50 -5.33 -5.59
C HIS A 46 8.06 -5.00 -5.14
N GLU A 47 7.62 -3.77 -5.29
CA GLU A 47 6.27 -3.33 -4.94
C GLU A 47 5.27 -3.59 -6.08
N LEU A 48 3.99 -3.55 -5.77
CA LEU A 48 2.90 -3.61 -6.75
C LEU A 48 3.06 -2.44 -7.74
N ASP A 49 3.15 -2.72 -9.02
CA ASP A 49 3.28 -1.68 -10.05
C ASP A 49 1.93 -0.99 -10.30
N ILE A 50 1.76 0.16 -9.68
CA ILE A 50 0.55 0.98 -9.81
C ILE A 50 0.65 2.08 -10.86
N ARG A 51 1.69 2.14 -11.68
CA ARG A 51 1.81 3.14 -12.75
C ARG A 51 0.61 3.14 -13.70
N PRO A 52 0.06 1.99 -14.13
CA PRO A 52 -1.17 1.98 -14.94
C PRO A 52 -2.37 2.61 -14.22
N LEU A 53 -2.49 2.42 -12.91
CA LEU A 53 -3.53 3.04 -12.09
C LEU A 53 -3.36 4.57 -12.04
N ILE A 54 -2.14 5.06 -11.83
CA ILE A 54 -1.82 6.51 -11.83
C ILE A 54 -2.32 7.17 -13.11
N PHE A 55 -1.95 6.62 -14.27
CA PHE A 55 -2.36 7.17 -15.56
C PHE A 55 -3.87 7.15 -15.75
N ARG A 56 -4.52 6.02 -15.41
CA ARG A 56 -5.97 5.88 -15.55
C ARG A 56 -6.75 6.84 -14.65
N LEU A 57 -6.32 7.05 -13.41
CA LEU A 57 -6.93 8.03 -12.50
C LEU A 57 -6.80 9.44 -13.05
N ARG A 58 -5.65 9.80 -13.61
CA ARG A 58 -5.44 11.11 -14.25
C ARG A 58 -6.30 11.32 -15.49
N GLN A 59 -6.47 10.30 -16.34
CA GLN A 59 -7.40 10.35 -17.47
C GLN A 59 -8.85 10.60 -17.02
N LYS A 60 -9.19 10.22 -15.78
CA LYS A 60 -10.48 10.51 -15.15
C LYS A 60 -10.47 11.81 -14.32
N ASN A 61 -9.54 12.73 -14.61
CA ASN A 61 -9.41 14.03 -13.94
C ASN A 61 -9.22 13.96 -12.42
N LYS A 62 -8.69 12.84 -11.90
CA LYS A 62 -8.34 12.72 -10.48
C LYS A 62 -7.01 13.42 -10.19
N ARG A 63 -6.92 14.04 -9.03
CA ARG A 63 -5.68 14.68 -8.55
C ARG A 63 -4.82 13.65 -7.85
N VAL A 64 -3.76 13.22 -8.51
CA VAL A 64 -2.81 12.25 -7.98
C VAL A 64 -1.64 12.98 -7.35
N TRP A 65 -1.31 12.57 -6.13
CA TRP A 65 -0.17 13.05 -5.33
C TRP A 65 0.83 11.93 -5.14
N LEU A 66 2.10 12.27 -5.09
CA LEU A 66 3.18 11.33 -4.76
C LEU A 66 4.01 11.84 -3.60
N PRO A 67 4.66 10.94 -2.84
CA PRO A 67 5.69 11.31 -1.89
C PRO A 67 6.82 12.07 -2.58
N LYS A 68 7.31 13.10 -1.91
CA LYS A 68 8.50 13.85 -2.28
C LYS A 68 9.42 13.94 -1.08
N SER A 69 10.67 13.53 -1.25
CA SER A 69 11.67 13.51 -0.20
C SER A 69 11.89 14.88 0.40
N ILE A 70 12.00 14.93 1.71
CA ILE A 70 12.48 16.12 2.42
C ILE A 70 14.00 16.04 2.39
N LYS A 71 14.66 17.00 1.71
CA LYS A 71 16.12 17.06 1.63
C LYS A 71 16.65 17.92 2.77
N LYS A 72 17.42 17.28 3.66
CA LYS A 72 18.36 17.97 4.55
C LYS A 72 19.65 17.14 4.58
N GLY A 73 20.67 17.58 3.85
CA GLY A 73 21.97 16.89 3.76
C GLY A 73 21.97 15.62 2.91
N ALA A 74 23.03 14.79 3.05
CA ALA A 74 23.27 13.60 2.25
C ALA A 74 22.38 12.37 2.57
N ASN A 75 21.64 12.39 3.70
CA ASN A 75 20.88 11.24 4.19
C ASN A 75 19.38 11.35 3.92
N PHE A 76 18.95 10.98 2.74
CA PHE A 76 17.56 11.03 2.28
C PHE A 76 16.55 10.21 3.10
N SER A 77 16.96 9.13 3.73
CA SER A 77 16.05 8.15 4.33
C SER A 77 15.55 8.51 5.74
N LYS A 78 16.24 9.43 6.45
CA LYS A 78 15.96 9.69 7.87
C LYS A 78 14.86 10.71 8.14
N GLU A 79 14.48 11.55 7.17
CA GLU A 79 13.60 12.70 7.43
C GLU A 79 12.14 12.51 7.03
N GLY A 80 11.83 11.52 6.22
CA GLY A 80 10.48 11.27 5.72
C GLY A 80 10.20 11.96 4.37
N PHE A 81 8.91 12.20 4.08
CA PHE A 81 8.47 12.82 2.85
C PHE A 81 7.38 13.88 3.10
N THR A 82 7.28 14.79 2.17
CA THR A 82 6.11 15.63 1.91
C THR A 82 5.37 15.11 0.68
N ILE A 83 4.30 15.77 0.25
CA ILE A 83 3.54 15.37 -0.94
C ILE A 83 3.63 16.44 -2.02
N ALA A 84 3.69 16.00 -3.28
CA ALA A 84 3.64 16.88 -4.44
C ALA A 84 2.72 16.29 -5.52
N PRO A 85 2.11 17.12 -6.38
CA PRO A 85 1.26 16.64 -7.46
C PRO A 85 2.09 15.80 -8.45
N PHE A 86 1.49 14.71 -8.93
CA PHE A 86 2.09 13.92 -10.00
C PHE A 86 2.15 14.74 -11.29
N ARG A 87 3.35 15.02 -11.77
CA ARG A 87 3.62 15.66 -13.07
C ARG A 87 4.86 15.01 -13.69
N LEU A 88 4.80 14.77 -14.98
CA LEU A 88 5.94 14.28 -15.76
C LEU A 88 6.80 15.47 -16.27
N PRO A 89 8.12 15.26 -16.43
CA PRO A 89 8.86 14.06 -16.06
C PRO A 89 9.06 13.96 -14.54
N LEU A 90 9.08 12.73 -14.02
CA LEU A 90 9.54 12.48 -12.65
C LEU A 90 11.07 12.56 -12.62
N LYS A 91 11.61 13.03 -11.51
CA LYS A 91 13.04 13.05 -11.25
C LYS A 91 13.49 11.75 -10.63
N ARG A 92 14.49 11.09 -11.22
CA ARG A 92 15.14 9.93 -10.63
C ARG A 92 15.95 10.36 -9.42
N LEU A 93 15.70 9.74 -8.27
CA LEU A 93 16.44 9.98 -7.04
C LEU A 93 16.94 8.64 -6.48
N GLY A 94 18.17 8.27 -6.85
CA GLY A 94 18.71 6.97 -6.51
C GLY A 94 17.85 5.83 -7.08
N TRP A 95 17.13 5.13 -6.23
CA TRP A 95 16.34 3.94 -6.56
C TRP A 95 14.83 4.19 -6.72
N PHE A 96 14.34 5.42 -6.54
CA PHE A 96 12.92 5.77 -6.73
C PHE A 96 12.75 7.06 -7.56
N ASP A 97 11.54 7.26 -8.07
CA ASP A 97 11.16 8.43 -8.85
C ASP A 97 10.27 9.36 -8.01
N GLU A 98 10.54 10.66 -8.03
CA GLU A 98 9.77 11.67 -7.29
C GLU A 98 9.31 12.82 -8.19
N PRO A 99 8.25 13.56 -7.82
CA PRO A 99 7.86 14.77 -8.53
C PRO A 99 8.99 15.82 -8.54
N SER A 100 9.29 16.39 -9.71
CA SER A 100 10.33 17.42 -9.86
C SER A 100 9.97 18.74 -9.16
N LEU A 101 8.66 19.09 -9.09
CA LEU A 101 8.17 20.33 -8.52
C LEU A 101 8.37 20.41 -6.99
N SER A 102 8.84 21.57 -6.53
CA SER A 102 9.14 21.82 -5.10
C SER A 102 7.91 22.32 -4.32
N ARG A 103 6.86 22.77 -4.97
CA ARG A 103 5.71 23.35 -4.26
C ARG A 103 4.90 22.28 -3.55
N CYS A 104 4.99 22.30 -2.22
CA CYS A 104 4.12 21.52 -1.33
C CYS A 104 2.78 22.25 -1.24
N TYR A 105 1.72 21.60 -1.66
CA TYR A 105 0.38 22.14 -1.50
C TYR A 105 -0.25 21.57 -0.22
N LYS A 106 -0.84 22.46 0.57
CA LYS A 106 -1.75 22.04 1.64
C LYS A 106 -3.06 21.61 0.98
N ARG A 107 -3.34 20.33 0.89
CA ARG A 107 -4.55 19.79 0.28
C ARG A 107 -5.16 18.70 1.16
N GLU A 108 -6.48 18.69 1.19
CA GLU A 108 -7.23 17.57 1.76
C GLU A 108 -7.08 16.35 0.87
N LEU A 109 -6.72 15.23 1.47
CA LEU A 109 -6.62 13.94 0.82
C LEU A 109 -7.88 13.12 1.12
N ASP A 110 -8.46 12.54 0.07
CA ASP A 110 -9.62 11.65 0.23
C ASP A 110 -9.16 10.20 0.48
N CYS A 111 -8.04 9.81 -0.13
CA CYS A 111 -7.51 8.47 -0.02
C CYS A 111 -5.98 8.46 -0.08
N ILE A 112 -5.39 7.52 0.65
CA ILE A 112 -3.94 7.25 0.68
C ILE A 112 -3.71 5.76 0.41
N VAL A 113 -2.96 5.44 -0.64
CA VAL A 113 -2.54 4.07 -0.94
C VAL A 113 -1.09 3.90 -0.52
N VAL A 114 -0.85 2.92 0.36
CA VAL A 114 0.45 2.69 0.99
C VAL A 114 0.97 1.30 0.62
N PRO A 115 2.17 1.19 0.06
CA PRO A 115 2.80 -0.10 -0.17
C PRO A 115 3.26 -0.70 1.16
N ILE A 116 3.02 -1.99 1.34
CA ILE A 116 3.45 -2.72 2.52
C ILE A 116 4.25 -3.97 2.16
N LEU A 117 5.13 -4.38 3.05
CA LEU A 117 5.81 -5.66 2.99
C LEU A 117 4.93 -6.77 3.60
N GLY A 118 4.27 -6.45 4.70
CA GLY A 118 3.30 -7.25 5.41
C GLY A 118 2.50 -6.38 6.37
N MET A 119 1.58 -6.98 7.09
CA MET A 119 0.85 -6.34 8.17
C MET A 119 0.62 -7.32 9.33
N ASP A 120 0.25 -6.82 10.47
CA ASP A 120 -0.19 -7.63 11.59
C ASP A 120 -1.72 -7.68 11.73
N THR A 121 -2.20 -8.41 12.72
CA THR A 121 -3.63 -8.58 12.99
C THR A 121 -4.34 -7.27 13.35
N SER A 122 -3.61 -6.23 13.77
CA SER A 122 -4.16 -4.89 14.03
C SER A 122 -4.28 -4.00 12.80
N PHE A 123 -4.09 -4.55 11.60
CA PHE A 123 -4.05 -3.79 10.34
C PHE A 123 -2.99 -2.69 10.32
N ARG A 124 -1.89 -2.87 11.06
CA ARG A 124 -0.73 -1.99 11.01
C ARG A 124 0.35 -2.55 10.12
N ARG A 125 1.05 -1.66 9.45
CA ARG A 125 2.01 -2.04 8.43
C ARG A 125 3.33 -2.52 9.01
N VAL A 126 3.87 -3.56 8.37
CA VAL A 126 5.29 -3.92 8.45
C VAL A 126 5.96 -3.46 7.16
N GLY A 127 6.88 -2.50 7.26
CA GLY A 127 7.62 -1.93 6.14
C GLY A 127 9.00 -2.55 5.98
N PHE A 128 9.74 -2.07 4.97
CA PHE A 128 11.12 -2.53 4.67
C PHE A 128 12.19 -2.12 5.70
N GLY A 129 11.84 -1.31 6.70
CA GLY A 129 12.73 -0.89 7.78
C GLY A 129 13.18 0.57 7.71
N LEU A 130 12.92 1.29 6.61
CA LEU A 130 13.28 2.71 6.49
C LEU A 130 12.37 3.66 7.28
N GLY A 131 11.18 3.22 7.70
CA GLY A 131 10.22 3.99 8.51
C GLY A 131 9.71 5.28 7.87
N MET A 132 9.89 5.46 6.56
CA MET A 132 9.58 6.71 5.86
C MET A 132 8.08 7.05 5.93
N TYR A 133 7.22 6.06 5.74
CA TYR A 133 5.76 6.25 5.86
C TYR A 133 5.34 6.49 7.30
N ASP A 134 5.90 5.74 8.25
CA ASP A 134 5.52 5.78 9.66
C ASP A 134 5.92 7.10 10.33
N ARG A 135 6.96 7.78 9.82
CA ARG A 135 7.33 9.14 10.23
C ARG A 135 6.54 10.25 9.54
N SER A 136 6.12 10.04 8.30
CA SER A 136 5.53 11.09 7.46
C SER A 136 4.01 11.13 7.52
N LEU A 137 3.35 9.96 7.46
CA LEU A 137 1.89 9.88 7.42
C LEU A 137 1.22 10.43 8.70
N PRO A 138 1.70 10.17 9.94
CA PRO A 138 1.10 10.80 11.11
C PRO A 138 1.11 12.33 11.05
N LYS A 139 2.23 12.92 10.58
CA LYS A 139 2.35 14.37 10.41
C LYS A 139 1.41 14.90 9.33
N LEU A 140 1.23 14.13 8.25
CA LEU A 140 0.33 14.47 7.16
C LEU A 140 -1.13 14.38 7.61
N LEU A 141 -1.49 13.31 8.31
CA LEU A 141 -2.86 13.06 8.81
C LEU A 141 -3.31 14.10 9.83
N LYS A 142 -2.42 14.56 10.71
CA LYS A 142 -2.72 15.67 11.66
C LYS A 142 -3.14 16.98 10.98
N LYS A 143 -2.78 17.15 9.69
CA LYS A 143 -3.11 18.35 8.92
C LYS A 143 -4.39 18.21 8.10
N GLN A 144 -5.04 17.06 8.12
CA GLN A 144 -6.29 16.79 7.39
C GLN A 144 -7.48 17.11 8.29
N LEU A 145 -8.51 17.77 7.74
CA LEU A 145 -9.78 18.02 8.44
C LEU A 145 -10.57 16.73 8.60
N LYS A 146 -10.54 15.87 7.57
CA LYS A 146 -11.17 14.56 7.57
C LYS A 146 -10.11 13.49 7.42
N ARG A 147 -10.26 12.38 8.16
CA ARG A 147 -9.37 11.24 8.01
C ARG A 147 -9.56 10.59 6.64
N PRO A 148 -8.54 10.55 5.78
CA PRO A 148 -8.62 9.90 4.47
C PRO A 148 -8.76 8.39 4.62
N LEU A 149 -9.31 7.72 3.60
CA LEU A 149 -9.27 6.27 3.49
C LEU A 149 -7.82 5.82 3.32
N ILE A 150 -7.33 4.94 4.18
CA ILE A 150 -6.00 4.35 4.07
C ILE A 150 -6.12 2.94 3.53
N VAL A 151 -5.49 2.69 2.38
CA VAL A 151 -5.49 1.40 1.68
C VAL A 151 -4.08 0.85 1.64
N PHE A 152 -3.87 -0.31 2.23
CA PHE A 152 -2.62 -1.05 2.08
C PHE A 152 -2.64 -1.92 0.83
N VAL A 153 -1.51 -2.00 0.16
CA VAL A 153 -1.35 -2.82 -1.04
C VAL A 153 -0.01 -3.55 -1.02
N SER A 154 0.00 -4.77 -1.52
CA SER A 154 1.22 -5.53 -1.80
C SER A 154 0.97 -6.55 -2.91
N ARG A 155 2.02 -7.08 -3.52
CA ARG A 155 1.89 -8.20 -4.47
C ARG A 155 1.47 -9.48 -3.78
N GLU A 156 2.08 -9.76 -2.63
CA GLU A 156 1.79 -10.93 -1.80
C GLU A 156 1.41 -10.46 -0.40
N LEU A 157 0.32 -11.00 0.11
CA LEU A 157 -0.12 -10.71 1.46
C LEU A 157 0.67 -11.59 2.45
N ALA A 158 1.25 -10.94 3.45
CA ALA A 158 1.78 -11.60 4.63
C ALA A 158 1.14 -10.94 5.86
N ILE A 159 0.50 -11.75 6.68
CA ILE A 159 -0.11 -11.32 7.95
C ILE A 159 0.61 -12.05 9.08
N ALA A 160 1.08 -11.32 10.06
CA ALA A 160 1.59 -11.91 11.29
C ALA A 160 0.43 -12.35 12.20
N ASN A 161 0.58 -13.47 12.89
CA ASN A 161 -0.44 -14.00 13.79
C ASN A 161 -0.56 -13.23 15.12
N SER A 162 0.41 -12.35 15.38
CA SER A 162 0.45 -11.52 16.59
C SER A 162 0.66 -10.06 16.23
N ILE A 163 0.43 -9.15 17.18
CA ILE A 163 0.73 -7.73 17.02
C ILE A 163 2.25 -7.55 17.10
N LEU A 164 2.87 -7.19 15.99
CA LEU A 164 4.30 -6.93 15.87
C LEU A 164 4.65 -5.44 15.78
N THR A 165 3.63 -4.61 15.67
CA THR A 165 3.76 -3.16 15.43
C THR A 165 3.41 -2.38 16.68
N ASN A 166 3.76 -1.10 16.67
CA ASN A 166 3.49 -0.19 17.77
C ASN A 166 2.26 0.69 17.48
N ALA A 167 1.71 1.34 18.50
CA ALA A 167 0.53 2.18 18.38
C ALA A 167 0.71 3.38 17.43
N TYR A 168 1.96 3.81 17.20
CA TYR A 168 2.29 4.89 16.27
C TYR A 168 2.44 4.44 14.81
N ASP A 169 2.52 3.13 14.54
CA ASP A 169 2.55 2.62 13.19
C ASP A 169 1.20 2.82 12.49
N ILE A 170 1.25 3.07 11.19
CA ILE A 170 0.05 3.41 10.42
C ILE A 170 -0.88 2.20 10.33
N GLU A 171 -2.13 2.45 10.70
CA GLU A 171 -3.24 1.50 10.59
C GLU A 171 -4.07 1.79 9.33
N ALA A 172 -4.39 0.75 8.55
CA ALA A 172 -5.24 0.86 7.38
C ALA A 172 -6.72 0.62 7.67
N ASN A 173 -7.57 1.18 6.82
CA ASN A 173 -9.00 0.85 6.74
C ASN A 173 -9.25 -0.39 5.86
N LEU A 174 -8.33 -0.61 4.90
CA LEU A 174 -8.50 -1.61 3.86
C LEU A 174 -7.14 -2.14 3.42
N TYR A 175 -7.06 -3.44 3.16
CA TYR A 175 -5.98 -4.06 2.39
C TYR A 175 -6.52 -4.57 1.06
N MET A 176 -5.75 -4.40 -0.01
CA MET A 176 -6.11 -4.91 -1.34
C MET A 176 -4.88 -5.44 -2.11
N ASN A 177 -5.08 -6.54 -2.81
CA ASN A 177 -4.20 -6.99 -3.88
C ASN A 177 -5.02 -7.61 -5.03
N ALA A 178 -4.39 -8.35 -5.95
CA ALA A 178 -5.07 -8.99 -7.08
C ALA A 178 -6.05 -10.11 -6.68
N ARG A 179 -6.00 -10.61 -5.45
CA ARG A 179 -6.73 -11.80 -5.00
C ARG A 179 -7.66 -11.53 -3.83
N ILE A 180 -7.30 -10.60 -2.97
CA ILE A 180 -7.91 -10.43 -1.65
C ILE A 180 -8.23 -8.96 -1.42
N VAL A 181 -9.39 -8.72 -0.84
CA VAL A 181 -9.81 -7.44 -0.27
C VAL A 181 -10.20 -7.69 1.18
N MET A 182 -9.53 -7.04 2.12
CA MET A 182 -9.80 -7.17 3.54
C MET A 182 -10.13 -5.80 4.12
N LYS A 183 -11.22 -5.71 4.90
CA LYS A 183 -11.60 -4.50 5.63
C LYS A 183 -11.16 -4.62 7.08
N ASN A 184 -10.67 -3.51 7.64
CA ASN A 184 -10.44 -3.38 9.07
C ASN A 184 -11.78 -3.09 9.75
N ASP A 185 -12.46 -4.13 10.22
CA ASP A 185 -13.71 -4.01 10.94
C ASP A 185 -13.44 -4.00 12.45
N LYS A 186 -13.33 -2.81 13.02
CA LYS A 186 -13.04 -2.62 14.45
C LYS A 186 -14.10 -3.23 15.38
N ARG A 187 -15.29 -3.60 14.86
CA ARG A 187 -16.36 -4.20 15.65
C ARG A 187 -16.19 -5.71 15.84
N LYS A 188 -15.31 -6.35 15.04
CA LYS A 188 -15.07 -7.80 15.07
C LYS A 188 -13.67 -8.16 15.57
N HIS A 189 -13.37 -7.77 16.79
CA HIS A 189 -12.08 -8.10 17.41
C HIS A 189 -11.92 -9.59 17.78
N TYR A 190 -12.85 -10.49 17.48
CA TYR A 190 -12.79 -11.87 17.94
C TYR A 190 -12.87 -12.98 16.90
N GLU A 191 -13.23 -12.68 15.64
CA GLU A 191 -13.14 -13.69 14.57
C GLU A 191 -12.72 -13.05 13.26
N GLN A 192 -11.47 -13.22 12.89
CA GLN A 192 -10.98 -12.86 11.56
C GLN A 192 -11.48 -13.88 10.53
N ARG A 193 -12.74 -13.81 10.15
CA ARG A 193 -13.22 -14.46 8.94
C ARG A 193 -12.92 -13.54 7.76
N VAL A 194 -11.98 -13.98 6.93
CA VAL A 194 -11.73 -13.40 5.61
C VAL A 194 -13.03 -13.47 4.81
N ASN A 195 -13.72 -12.34 4.66
CA ASN A 195 -14.94 -12.28 3.88
C ASN A 195 -14.58 -12.28 2.37
N LEU A 196 -14.56 -13.46 1.77
CA LEU A 196 -14.35 -13.71 0.34
C LEU A 196 -15.53 -13.22 -0.55
N HIS A 197 -16.52 -12.56 0.02
CA HIS A 197 -17.76 -12.20 -0.68
C HIS A 197 -17.60 -11.27 -1.89
N PHE A 198 -16.49 -10.56 -2.00
CA PHE A 198 -16.34 -9.59 -3.10
C PHE A 198 -15.84 -10.21 -4.43
N ILE A 199 -15.23 -11.38 -4.40
CA ILE A 199 -14.72 -12.03 -5.63
C ILE A 199 -15.85 -12.74 -6.40
N ARG A 200 -16.92 -13.17 -5.74
CA ARG A 200 -18.06 -13.83 -6.37
C ARG A 200 -18.94 -12.93 -7.25
N SER A 201 -18.87 -11.60 -7.08
CA SER A 201 -19.66 -10.66 -7.91
C SER A 201 -19.04 -10.36 -9.29
N PHE A 202 -17.83 -10.81 -9.55
CA PHE A 202 -17.15 -10.65 -10.83
C PHE A 202 -16.93 -12.00 -11.51
N GLY A 203 -18.04 -12.60 -11.97
CA GLY A 203 -18.18 -13.70 -12.93
C GLY A 203 -16.96 -14.57 -13.21
N SER A 204 -17.02 -15.82 -12.81
CA SER A 204 -16.57 -17.07 -13.48
C SER A 204 -15.31 -17.09 -14.36
N VAL A 205 -14.18 -16.56 -13.92
CA VAL A 205 -12.91 -16.71 -14.65
C VAL A 205 -11.74 -17.08 -13.71
N PHE A 206 -11.96 -17.68 -12.57
CA PHE A 206 -10.86 -18.07 -11.70
C PHE A 206 -10.93 -19.52 -11.22
N ASP A 207 -9.90 -20.25 -11.64
CA ASP A 207 -9.58 -21.62 -11.26
C ASP A 207 -9.41 -21.77 -9.73
N HIS A 208 -9.99 -22.82 -9.19
CA HIS A 208 -10.21 -23.16 -7.79
C HIS A 208 -8.95 -23.69 -7.07
N ARG A 209 -7.75 -23.19 -7.31
CA ARG A 209 -6.54 -23.67 -6.60
C ARG A 209 -5.69 -22.53 -6.06
N SER A 210 -6.02 -22.03 -4.88
CA SER A 210 -5.04 -21.36 -4.00
C SER A 210 -5.59 -21.23 -2.58
N SER A 211 -5.21 -22.17 -1.75
CA SER A 211 -5.42 -22.23 -0.31
C SER A 211 -4.90 -20.99 0.43
N HIS A 212 -5.65 -20.59 1.44
CA HIS A 212 -5.29 -19.59 2.43
C HIS A 212 -3.98 -19.94 3.12
N VAL A 213 -3.05 -19.01 3.18
CA VAL A 213 -1.84 -19.18 3.98
C VAL A 213 -1.89 -18.17 5.12
N LEU A 214 -2.51 -18.57 6.21
CA LEU A 214 -2.15 -18.08 7.53
C LEU A 214 -0.79 -18.71 7.85
N CYS A 215 0.15 -17.89 8.31
CA CYS A 215 1.46 -18.40 8.73
C CYS A 215 1.29 -18.98 10.14
N ASP A 216 1.17 -20.28 10.27
CA ASP A 216 1.24 -20.97 11.56
C ASP A 216 2.66 -20.86 12.14
N GLU A 217 2.76 -20.72 13.47
CA GLU A 217 4.05 -20.68 14.17
C GLU A 217 4.95 -21.86 13.87
N LYS A 218 4.40 -22.99 13.42
CA LYS A 218 5.14 -24.20 13.06
C LYS A 218 6.01 -24.05 11.81
N ASP A 219 5.71 -23.08 10.94
CA ASP A 219 6.53 -22.82 9.75
C ASP A 219 7.74 -21.89 10.03
N LEU A 220 7.88 -21.41 11.26
CA LEU A 220 8.99 -20.57 11.71
C LEU A 220 10.14 -21.38 12.37
N LEU A 221 9.96 -22.69 12.58
CA LEU A 221 10.93 -23.57 13.26
C LEU A 221 11.57 -24.62 12.33
N ARG A 222 11.45 -24.45 11.02
CA ARG A 222 12.18 -25.29 10.03
C ARG A 222 13.02 -24.47 9.08
#